data_9b00b453a9ab99238febbd490ae0b1ef
#
_entry.id   9b00b453a9ab99238febbd490ae0b1ef
#
_cell.length_a   1.000
_cell.length_b   1.000
_cell.length_c   1.000
_cell.angle_alpha   90.00
_cell.angle_beta   90.00
_cell.angle_gamma   90.00
#
_symmetry.space_group_name_H-M   'P 1'
#
loop_
_entity.id
_entity.type
_entity.pdbx_description
1 polymer ?
#
loop_
_entity_poly.entity_id
_entity_poly.type
_entity_poly.pdbx_seq_one_letter_code
_entity_poly.pdbx_strand_id
1 'polypeptide(L)'
;MENIHLIFKFLWYSVLFCIWGVSCTSSGTYKKTQMDIYMQYYDFIIDSLSKNPSYVCTRTARQMSVATDSVAYYHYLVLLAKAYMFKSEMDSAKLSMDRAEVFCDGAEPSSLINDLYAEIYNMRGNVCARQGLTDSSVVCFQKAFDYRLKGSNRDMLHDISINLADAFVRTGHYDKGAMWYRKALSYCDSLKIPEEKRFPVYYGLAQVYMELRDFTSCDHYYELAARQYDKMLPFEKHIYLNNRGNSYYFRADYPNALEFFRKSLLLARSYPDMIFEEHLTEMNLGETFLLMNQVDSAAYYLNLCSDFFRSIENQTALYYLDTQL
;
A
#
# COMPACT_ATOMS: atom_id res chain seq x y z
N MET A 1 -12.69 -15.97 36.03
CA MET A 1 -13.19 -14.60 36.26
C MET A 1 -12.88 -13.63 35.09
N GLU A 2 -12.36 -14.13 33.99
CA GLU A 2 -12.01 -13.28 32.80
C GLU A 2 -13.14 -13.13 31.77
N ASN A 3 -14.20 -13.92 31.85
CA ASN A 3 -15.29 -13.86 30.85
C ASN A 3 -16.43 -12.87 31.19
N ILE A 4 -16.40 -12.23 32.36
CA ILE A 4 -17.45 -11.27 32.75
C ILE A 4 -17.11 -9.85 32.26
N HIS A 5 -15.83 -9.54 32.06
CA HIS A 5 -15.42 -8.21 31.55
C HIS A 5 -15.67 -7.99 30.06
N LEU A 6 -15.80 -9.06 29.27
CA LEU A 6 -16.07 -8.95 27.83
C LEU A 6 -17.56 -8.69 27.54
N ILE A 7 -18.45 -9.24 28.38
CA ILE A 7 -19.91 -9.06 28.25
C ILE A 7 -20.33 -7.65 28.65
N PHE A 8 -19.67 -7.03 29.63
CA PHE A 8 -19.95 -5.65 30.03
C PHE A 8 -19.48 -4.58 29.04
N LYS A 9 -18.43 -4.84 28.24
CA LYS A 9 -18.01 -3.94 27.16
C LYS A 9 -18.99 -3.94 25.98
N PHE A 10 -19.61 -5.07 25.68
CA PHE A 10 -20.62 -5.17 24.60
C PHE A 10 -21.96 -4.53 24.97
N LEU A 11 -22.34 -4.57 26.25
CA LEU A 11 -23.58 -3.94 26.73
C LEU A 11 -23.46 -2.41 26.89
N TRP A 12 -22.26 -1.88 27.08
CA TRP A 12 -22.08 -0.43 27.21
C TRP A 12 -22.11 0.31 25.85
N TYR A 13 -21.69 -0.35 24.77
CA TYR A 13 -21.83 0.21 23.42
C TYR A 13 -23.27 0.16 22.87
N SER A 14 -24.10 -0.75 23.34
CA SER A 14 -25.51 -0.81 22.93
C SER A 14 -26.41 0.15 23.70
N VAL A 15 -26.02 0.60 24.92
CA VAL A 15 -26.81 1.55 25.73
C VAL A 15 -26.48 3.01 25.41
N LEU A 16 -25.27 3.33 24.94
CA LEU A 16 -24.92 4.69 24.50
C LEU A 16 -25.54 5.10 23.15
N PHE A 17 -26.05 4.14 22.36
CA PHE A 17 -26.77 4.43 21.12
C PHE A 17 -28.26 4.75 21.34
N CYS A 18 -28.80 4.54 22.55
CA CYS A 18 -30.23 4.75 22.85
C CYS A 18 -30.55 6.06 23.57
N ILE A 19 -29.58 6.90 23.95
CA ILE A 19 -29.84 8.09 24.79
C ILE A 19 -29.67 9.44 24.04
N TRP A 20 -29.27 9.44 22.77
CA TRP A 20 -29.18 10.69 21.96
C TRP A 20 -30.16 10.73 20.79
N GLY A 21 -31.38 10.27 21.01
CA GLY A 21 -32.41 10.18 19.96
C GLY A 21 -33.79 10.69 20.37
N VAL A 22 -33.86 11.75 21.20
CA VAL A 22 -35.15 12.46 21.38
C VAL A 22 -34.91 13.96 21.36
N SER A 23 -34.88 14.51 20.17
CA SER A 23 -35.33 15.88 19.91
C SER A 23 -36.03 15.91 18.57
N CYS A 24 -37.31 16.21 18.63
CA CYS A 24 -38.26 16.32 17.55
C CYS A 24 -37.75 17.14 16.37
N THR A 25 -37.87 16.57 15.13
CA THR A 25 -38.67 17.17 14.05
C THR A 25 -38.66 16.23 12.86
N SER A 26 -39.83 15.92 12.29
CA SER A 26 -40.14 15.24 11.04
C SER A 26 -39.33 13.95 10.74
N SER A 27 -39.88 12.82 11.10
CA SER A 27 -39.42 11.46 10.77
C SER A 27 -39.58 11.16 9.28
N GLY A 28 -38.74 11.71 8.44
CA GLY A 28 -38.40 11.05 7.20
C GLY A 28 -37.38 9.97 7.56
N THR A 29 -37.78 8.71 7.61
CA THR A 29 -36.86 7.57 7.66
C THR A 29 -35.97 7.65 6.43
N TYR A 30 -34.70 8.10 6.62
CA TYR A 30 -33.71 8.15 5.54
C TYR A 30 -33.45 6.70 5.10
N LYS A 31 -34.06 6.33 3.98
CA LYS A 31 -33.87 5.00 3.40
C LYS A 31 -32.46 4.94 2.82
N LYS A 32 -31.56 4.21 3.49
CA LYS A 32 -30.18 4.02 2.99
C LYS A 32 -30.20 3.57 1.53
N THR A 33 -29.40 4.21 0.71
CA THR A 33 -29.18 3.78 -0.67
C THR A 33 -28.37 2.48 -0.69
N GLN A 34 -28.40 1.75 -1.79
CA GLN A 34 -27.55 0.56 -1.96
C GLN A 34 -26.05 0.92 -1.93
N MET A 35 -25.69 2.13 -2.36
CA MET A 35 -24.31 2.65 -2.25
C MET A 35 -23.93 2.93 -0.79
N ASP A 36 -24.81 3.48 0.04
CA ASP A 36 -24.53 3.66 1.47
C ASP A 36 -24.28 2.30 2.16
N ILE A 37 -25.03 1.26 1.75
CA ILE A 37 -24.84 -0.10 2.25
C ILE A 37 -23.49 -0.66 1.77
N TYR A 38 -23.11 -0.44 0.50
CA TYR A 38 -21.82 -0.85 -0.03
C TYR A 38 -20.67 -0.16 0.71
N MET A 39 -20.72 1.16 0.92
CA MET A 39 -19.66 1.88 1.61
C MET A 39 -19.46 1.38 3.04
N GLN A 40 -20.53 1.16 3.80
CA GLN A 40 -20.44 0.58 5.14
C GLN A 40 -19.84 -0.83 5.13
N TYR A 41 -20.23 -1.65 4.15
CA TYR A 41 -19.66 -2.97 3.98
C TYR A 41 -18.17 -2.90 3.61
N TYR A 42 -17.78 -1.99 2.71
CA TYR A 42 -16.39 -1.77 2.31
C TYR A 42 -15.51 -1.42 3.52
N ASP A 43 -15.93 -0.44 4.33
CA ASP A 43 -15.21 -0.03 5.53
C ASP A 43 -15.05 -1.19 6.53
N PHE A 44 -16.08 -2.04 6.64
CA PHE A 44 -16.02 -3.21 7.53
C PHE A 44 -15.05 -4.29 7.05
N ILE A 45 -14.93 -4.51 5.73
CA ILE A 45 -14.23 -5.69 5.20
C ILE A 45 -12.82 -5.41 4.70
N ILE A 46 -12.50 -4.15 4.41
CA ILE A 46 -11.25 -3.79 3.73
C ILE A 46 -9.99 -4.22 4.49
N ASP A 47 -10.00 -4.12 5.82
CA ASP A 47 -8.88 -4.54 6.67
C ASP A 47 -8.62 -6.06 6.65
N SER A 48 -9.60 -6.82 6.20
CA SER A 48 -9.49 -8.28 6.03
C SER A 48 -8.88 -8.68 4.69
N LEU A 49 -8.74 -7.73 3.76
CA LEU A 49 -8.36 -8.03 2.37
C LEU A 49 -6.97 -8.66 2.27
N SER A 50 -6.00 -8.15 3.00
CA SER A 50 -4.64 -8.69 3.02
C SER A 50 -4.50 -9.91 3.94
N LYS A 51 -5.29 -9.98 5.03
CA LYS A 51 -5.18 -11.00 6.07
C LYS A 51 -5.91 -12.30 5.70
N ASN A 52 -7.08 -12.19 5.08
CA ASN A 52 -7.92 -13.33 4.69
C ASN A 52 -8.73 -13.01 3.43
N PRO A 53 -8.08 -12.95 2.25
CA PRO A 53 -8.77 -12.61 1.02
C PRO A 53 -9.86 -13.62 0.63
N SER A 54 -9.75 -14.90 1.01
CA SER A 54 -10.79 -15.91 0.77
C SER A 54 -12.07 -15.61 1.55
N TYR A 55 -11.96 -15.11 2.78
CA TYR A 55 -13.11 -14.63 3.55
C TYR A 55 -13.78 -13.44 2.84
N VAL A 56 -12.97 -12.48 2.34
CA VAL A 56 -13.48 -11.33 1.59
C VAL A 56 -14.22 -11.80 0.33
N CYS A 57 -13.65 -12.73 -0.45
CA CYS A 57 -14.32 -13.30 -1.62
C CYS A 57 -15.71 -13.86 -1.30
N THR A 58 -15.79 -14.73 -0.30
CA THR A 58 -17.04 -15.39 0.08
C THR A 58 -18.09 -14.40 0.56
N ARG A 59 -17.69 -13.44 1.40
CA ARG A 59 -18.61 -12.43 1.95
C ARG A 59 -19.08 -11.45 0.88
N THR A 60 -18.18 -11.02 0.00
CA THR A 60 -18.52 -10.09 -1.10
C THR A 60 -19.42 -10.74 -2.13
N ALA A 61 -19.19 -12.01 -2.51
CA ALA A 61 -20.08 -12.74 -3.40
C ALA A 61 -21.50 -12.84 -2.84
N ARG A 62 -21.65 -13.03 -1.52
CA ARG A 62 -22.96 -13.02 -0.85
C ARG A 62 -23.64 -11.65 -0.91
N GLN A 63 -22.89 -10.54 -0.74
CA GLN A 63 -23.47 -9.20 -0.87
C GLN A 63 -23.91 -8.92 -2.31
N MET A 64 -23.12 -9.36 -3.30
CA MET A 64 -23.50 -9.25 -4.71
C MET A 64 -24.83 -9.96 -5.02
N SER A 65 -25.07 -11.15 -4.43
CA SER A 65 -26.28 -11.92 -4.71
C SER A 65 -27.57 -11.27 -4.22
N VAL A 66 -27.49 -10.30 -3.31
CA VAL A 66 -28.64 -9.56 -2.75
C VAL A 66 -28.67 -8.09 -3.18
N ALA A 67 -27.68 -7.65 -3.97
CA ALA A 67 -27.63 -6.28 -4.50
C ALA A 67 -28.74 -6.10 -5.56
N THR A 68 -29.55 -5.07 -5.40
CA THR A 68 -30.65 -4.73 -6.31
C THR A 68 -30.33 -3.55 -7.22
N ASP A 69 -29.28 -2.82 -6.92
CA ASP A 69 -28.76 -1.71 -7.70
C ASP A 69 -27.52 -2.15 -8.50
N SER A 70 -27.55 -1.88 -9.80
CA SER A 70 -26.46 -2.32 -10.71
C SER A 70 -25.13 -1.65 -10.39
N VAL A 71 -25.11 -0.38 -10.01
CA VAL A 71 -23.86 0.34 -9.70
C VAL A 71 -23.23 -0.28 -8.44
N ALA A 72 -24.03 -0.48 -7.38
CA ALA A 72 -23.57 -1.14 -6.16
C ALA A 72 -23.06 -2.57 -6.44
N TYR A 73 -23.76 -3.34 -7.30
CA TYR A 73 -23.33 -4.67 -7.71
C TYR A 73 -21.92 -4.66 -8.33
N TYR A 74 -21.65 -3.71 -9.23
CA TYR A 74 -20.34 -3.64 -9.89
C TYR A 74 -19.25 -3.09 -8.97
N HIS A 75 -19.55 -2.26 -7.97
CA HIS A 75 -18.61 -1.94 -6.90
C HIS A 75 -18.23 -3.17 -6.06
N TYR A 76 -19.19 -4.03 -5.73
CA TYR A 76 -18.88 -5.33 -5.11
C TYR A 76 -18.03 -6.22 -6.02
N LEU A 77 -18.29 -6.23 -7.33
CA LEU A 77 -17.49 -7.00 -8.30
C LEU A 77 -16.03 -6.51 -8.36
N VAL A 78 -15.81 -5.20 -8.28
CA VAL A 78 -14.45 -4.62 -8.21
C VAL A 78 -13.78 -4.94 -6.88
N LEU A 79 -14.50 -4.94 -5.76
CA LEU A 79 -13.97 -5.39 -4.48
C LEU A 79 -13.61 -6.88 -4.50
N LEU A 80 -14.41 -7.71 -5.17
CA LEU A 80 -14.10 -9.12 -5.39
C LEU A 80 -12.83 -9.28 -6.24
N ALA A 81 -12.64 -8.46 -7.28
CA ALA A 81 -11.41 -8.43 -8.07
C ALA A 81 -10.17 -8.08 -7.22
N LYS A 82 -10.28 -7.13 -6.27
CA LYS A 82 -9.22 -6.84 -5.30
C LYS A 82 -8.85 -8.09 -4.49
N ALA A 83 -9.84 -8.82 -4.00
CA ALA A 83 -9.61 -10.03 -3.23
C ALA A 83 -8.95 -11.15 -4.06
N TYR A 84 -9.31 -11.30 -5.34
CA TYR A 84 -8.64 -12.21 -6.27
C TYR A 84 -7.16 -11.84 -6.49
N MET A 85 -6.84 -10.55 -6.57
CA MET A 85 -5.44 -10.10 -6.68
C MET A 85 -4.61 -10.50 -5.45
N PHE A 86 -5.18 -10.40 -4.23
CA PHE A 86 -4.50 -10.85 -3.00
C PHE A 86 -4.37 -12.37 -2.92
N LYS A 87 -5.23 -13.13 -3.61
CA LYS A 87 -5.11 -14.58 -3.78
C LYS A 87 -4.19 -14.98 -4.93
N SER A 88 -3.61 -14.04 -5.67
CA SER A 88 -2.85 -14.27 -6.90
C SER A 88 -3.68 -14.91 -8.04
N GLU A 89 -5.00 -14.82 -7.98
CA GLU A 89 -5.94 -15.29 -9.02
C GLU A 89 -6.14 -14.19 -10.08
N MET A 90 -5.08 -13.89 -10.84
CA MET A 90 -5.03 -12.72 -11.74
C MET A 90 -6.07 -12.77 -12.87
N ASP A 91 -6.37 -13.95 -13.41
CA ASP A 91 -7.37 -14.10 -14.49
C ASP A 91 -8.78 -13.75 -13.97
N SER A 92 -9.12 -14.22 -12.77
CA SER A 92 -10.40 -13.90 -12.12
C SER A 92 -10.53 -12.41 -11.81
N ALA A 93 -9.43 -11.80 -11.35
CA ALA A 93 -9.38 -10.35 -11.10
C ALA A 93 -9.58 -9.57 -12.40
N LYS A 94 -8.87 -9.92 -13.47
CA LYS A 94 -8.98 -9.29 -14.79
C LYS A 94 -10.41 -9.41 -15.34
N LEU A 95 -10.98 -10.61 -15.35
CA LEU A 95 -12.34 -10.84 -15.83
C LEU A 95 -13.37 -9.99 -15.08
N SER A 96 -13.22 -9.86 -13.77
CA SER A 96 -14.11 -9.04 -12.94
C SER A 96 -14.02 -7.55 -13.27
N MET A 97 -12.79 -7.05 -13.50
CA MET A 97 -12.56 -5.66 -13.93
C MET A 97 -13.11 -5.39 -15.33
N ASP A 98 -12.90 -6.31 -16.29
CA ASP A 98 -13.38 -6.17 -17.67
C ASP A 98 -14.92 -6.14 -17.70
N ARG A 99 -15.59 -6.99 -16.91
CA ARG A 99 -17.05 -6.96 -16.77
C ARG A 99 -17.56 -5.64 -16.17
N ALA A 100 -16.86 -5.09 -15.17
CA ALA A 100 -17.24 -3.83 -14.56
C ALA A 100 -17.04 -2.66 -15.54
N GLU A 101 -15.97 -2.67 -16.36
CA GLU A 101 -15.75 -1.64 -17.38
C GLU A 101 -16.80 -1.68 -18.47
N VAL A 102 -17.16 -2.87 -18.98
CA VAL A 102 -18.25 -3.00 -20.00
C VAL A 102 -19.58 -2.44 -19.46
N PHE A 103 -19.87 -2.63 -18.16
CA PHE A 103 -21.03 -2.00 -17.55
C PHE A 103 -20.92 -0.47 -17.55
N CYS A 104 -19.75 0.08 -17.17
CA CYS A 104 -19.54 1.52 -17.14
C CYS A 104 -19.67 2.14 -18.53
N ASP A 105 -19.16 1.46 -19.57
CA ASP A 105 -19.24 1.93 -20.98
C ASP A 105 -20.68 2.03 -21.50
N GLY A 106 -21.58 1.18 -20.98
CA GLY A 106 -22.99 1.17 -21.35
C GLY A 106 -23.90 1.98 -20.42
N ALA A 107 -23.37 2.50 -19.30
CA ALA A 107 -24.16 3.23 -18.31
C ALA A 107 -24.23 4.74 -18.62
N GLU A 108 -25.31 5.38 -18.15
CA GLU A 108 -25.39 6.85 -18.19
C GLU A 108 -24.28 7.48 -17.33
N PRO A 109 -23.55 8.48 -17.86
CA PRO A 109 -22.47 9.15 -17.14
C PRO A 109 -22.95 9.74 -15.81
N SER A 110 -22.27 9.37 -14.72
CA SER A 110 -22.58 9.88 -13.39
C SER A 110 -21.32 9.91 -12.52
N SER A 111 -21.37 10.60 -11.38
CA SER A 111 -20.27 10.61 -10.43
C SER A 111 -19.98 9.21 -9.87
N LEU A 112 -20.99 8.38 -9.67
CA LEU A 112 -20.82 7.00 -9.19
C LEU A 112 -20.16 6.11 -10.25
N ILE A 113 -20.50 6.27 -11.53
CA ILE A 113 -19.82 5.57 -12.63
C ILE A 113 -18.36 6.03 -12.74
N ASN A 114 -18.07 7.32 -12.54
CA ASN A 114 -16.69 7.80 -12.47
C ASN A 114 -15.90 7.19 -11.29
N ASP A 115 -16.54 7.03 -10.13
CA ASP A 115 -15.93 6.36 -8.99
C ASP A 115 -15.58 4.90 -9.31
N LEU A 116 -16.46 4.20 -10.02
CA LEU A 116 -16.23 2.81 -10.44
C LEU A 116 -15.08 2.70 -11.46
N TYR A 117 -15.05 3.58 -12.47
CA TYR A 117 -13.90 3.66 -13.40
C TYR A 117 -12.59 3.93 -12.66
N ALA A 118 -12.60 4.85 -11.68
CA ALA A 118 -11.41 5.17 -10.91
C ALA A 118 -10.87 3.91 -10.16
N GLU A 119 -11.75 3.11 -9.59
CA GLU A 119 -11.36 1.86 -8.93
C GLU A 119 -10.81 0.83 -9.93
N ILE A 120 -11.46 0.64 -11.07
CA ILE A 120 -11.03 -0.29 -12.13
C ILE A 120 -9.63 0.09 -12.62
N TYR A 121 -9.42 1.35 -12.97
CA TYR A 121 -8.13 1.79 -13.51
C TYR A 121 -7.03 1.81 -12.45
N ASN A 122 -7.33 2.11 -11.18
CA ASN A 122 -6.36 1.99 -10.08
C ASN A 122 -5.90 0.53 -9.91
N MET A 123 -6.83 -0.42 -9.99
CA MET A 123 -6.49 -1.84 -9.92
C MET A 123 -5.68 -2.32 -11.13
N ARG A 124 -6.05 -1.90 -12.34
CA ARG A 124 -5.27 -2.20 -13.55
C ARG A 124 -3.85 -1.65 -13.46
N GLY A 125 -3.69 -0.44 -12.91
CA GLY A 125 -2.39 0.15 -12.62
C GLY A 125 -1.55 -0.74 -11.71
N ASN A 126 -2.15 -1.24 -10.63
CA ASN A 126 -1.48 -2.17 -9.71
C ASN A 126 -1.10 -3.49 -10.38
N VAL A 127 -1.96 -4.06 -11.24
CA VAL A 127 -1.63 -5.27 -12.02
C VAL A 127 -0.45 -5.01 -12.95
N CYS A 128 -0.49 -3.92 -13.72
CA CYS A 128 0.61 -3.53 -14.61
C CYS A 128 1.93 -3.34 -13.84
N ALA A 129 1.88 -2.65 -12.69
CA ALA A 129 3.05 -2.43 -11.85
C ALA A 129 3.68 -3.73 -11.33
N ARG A 130 2.85 -4.72 -10.93
CA ARG A 130 3.33 -6.06 -10.52
C ARG A 130 3.91 -6.87 -11.67
N GLN A 131 3.46 -6.64 -12.90
CA GLN A 131 3.96 -7.30 -14.11
C GLN A 131 5.19 -6.58 -14.72
N GLY A 132 5.68 -5.51 -14.09
CA GLY A 132 6.79 -4.72 -14.61
C GLY A 132 6.42 -3.83 -15.82
N LEU A 133 5.12 -3.73 -16.17
CA LEU A 133 4.61 -2.89 -17.25
C LEU A 133 4.46 -1.44 -16.77
N THR A 134 5.58 -0.79 -16.49
CA THR A 134 5.63 0.46 -15.74
C THR A 134 4.93 1.62 -16.46
N ASP A 135 5.15 1.77 -17.78
CA ASP A 135 4.48 2.83 -18.58
C ASP A 135 2.96 2.63 -18.60
N SER A 136 2.52 1.38 -18.74
CA SER A 136 1.08 1.06 -18.69
C SER A 136 0.49 1.35 -17.31
N SER A 137 1.25 1.16 -16.24
CA SER A 137 0.80 1.48 -14.88
C SER A 137 0.59 2.99 -14.70
N VAL A 138 1.50 3.83 -15.21
CA VAL A 138 1.35 5.29 -15.21
C VAL A 138 0.07 5.71 -15.92
N VAL A 139 -0.19 5.17 -17.12
CA VAL A 139 -1.43 5.49 -17.88
C VAL A 139 -2.68 5.09 -17.10
N CYS A 140 -2.68 3.91 -16.49
CA CYS A 140 -3.82 3.44 -15.71
C CYS A 140 -4.05 4.30 -14.45
N PHE A 141 -3.02 4.62 -13.69
CA PHE A 141 -3.16 5.47 -12.51
C PHE A 141 -3.55 6.90 -12.86
N GLN A 142 -3.08 7.44 -13.99
CA GLN A 142 -3.52 8.76 -14.47
C GLN A 142 -5.02 8.75 -14.78
N LYS A 143 -5.52 7.74 -15.49
CA LYS A 143 -6.97 7.58 -15.74
C LYS A 143 -7.75 7.45 -14.45
N ALA A 144 -7.25 6.64 -13.49
CA ALA A 144 -7.87 6.48 -12.19
C ALA A 144 -8.01 7.83 -11.47
N PHE A 145 -6.96 8.63 -11.47
CA PHE A 145 -6.95 9.95 -10.88
C PHE A 145 -7.97 10.90 -11.56
N ASP A 146 -8.00 10.94 -12.89
CA ASP A 146 -8.89 11.82 -13.67
C ASP A 146 -10.37 11.45 -13.45
N TYR A 147 -10.68 10.14 -13.37
CA TYR A 147 -12.02 9.68 -13.04
C TYR A 147 -12.40 9.99 -11.59
N ARG A 148 -11.46 9.80 -10.64
CA ARG A 148 -11.72 10.11 -9.22
C ARG A 148 -12.01 11.58 -8.97
N LEU A 149 -11.39 12.49 -9.73
CA LEU A 149 -11.70 13.93 -9.68
C LEU A 149 -13.13 14.26 -10.13
N LYS A 150 -13.72 13.45 -11.04
CA LYS A 150 -15.10 13.59 -11.54
C LYS A 150 -16.11 12.80 -10.71
N GLY A 151 -15.63 11.93 -9.83
CA GLY A 151 -16.45 11.10 -8.96
C GLY A 151 -17.02 11.87 -7.76
N SER A 152 -17.85 11.18 -6.98
CA SER A 152 -18.42 11.68 -5.73
C SER A 152 -17.51 11.45 -4.53
N ASN A 153 -16.70 10.38 -4.54
CA ASN A 153 -15.81 10.01 -3.45
C ASN A 153 -14.37 10.45 -3.76
N ARG A 154 -13.83 11.35 -2.96
CA ARG A 154 -12.46 11.87 -3.10
C ARG A 154 -11.46 11.25 -2.12
N ASP A 155 -11.91 10.38 -1.24
CA ASP A 155 -11.10 9.85 -0.13
C ASP A 155 -9.85 9.07 -0.62
N MET A 156 -9.92 8.48 -1.83
CA MET A 156 -8.81 7.72 -2.41
C MET A 156 -7.82 8.56 -3.24
N LEU A 157 -7.98 9.89 -3.31
CA LEU A 157 -7.08 10.73 -4.13
C LEU A 157 -5.63 10.68 -3.65
N HIS A 158 -5.40 10.59 -2.34
CA HIS A 158 -4.05 10.47 -1.80
C HIS A 158 -3.40 9.14 -2.21
N ASP A 159 -4.12 8.01 -2.10
CA ASP A 159 -3.60 6.68 -2.47
C ASP A 159 -3.28 6.59 -3.97
N ILE A 160 -4.19 7.08 -4.84
CA ILE A 160 -3.95 7.09 -6.29
C ILE A 160 -2.75 7.99 -6.63
N SER A 161 -2.58 9.10 -5.91
CA SER A 161 -1.43 9.98 -6.10
C SER A 161 -0.12 9.33 -5.67
N ILE A 162 -0.12 8.51 -4.59
CA ILE A 162 1.02 7.70 -4.17
C ILE A 162 1.35 6.67 -5.27
N ASN A 163 0.36 5.90 -5.73
CA ASN A 163 0.56 4.89 -6.77
C ASN A 163 1.14 5.49 -8.06
N LEU A 164 0.67 6.69 -8.42
CA LEU A 164 1.16 7.41 -9.60
C LEU A 164 2.60 7.92 -9.38
N ALA A 165 2.92 8.39 -8.18
CA ALA A 165 4.28 8.76 -7.81
C ALA A 165 5.24 7.57 -7.89
N ASP A 166 4.86 6.42 -7.31
CA ASP A 166 5.62 5.16 -7.37
C ASP A 166 5.87 4.72 -8.81
N ALA A 167 4.86 4.82 -9.66
CA ALA A 167 4.98 4.47 -11.08
C ALA A 167 5.98 5.39 -11.81
N PHE A 168 5.96 6.69 -11.55
CA PHE A 168 6.95 7.62 -12.10
C PHE A 168 8.37 7.36 -11.58
N VAL A 169 8.52 7.04 -10.29
CA VAL A 169 9.82 6.67 -9.71
C VAL A 169 10.39 5.43 -10.39
N ARG A 170 9.58 4.41 -10.60
CA ARG A 170 9.99 3.16 -11.31
C ARG A 170 10.40 3.40 -12.75
N THR A 171 9.91 4.45 -13.40
CA THR A 171 10.33 4.85 -14.76
C THR A 171 11.52 5.83 -14.75
N GLY A 172 12.11 6.11 -13.58
CA GLY A 172 13.23 7.04 -13.44
C GLY A 172 12.84 8.52 -13.51
N HIS A 173 11.54 8.84 -13.52
CA HIS A 173 11.05 10.21 -13.56
C HIS A 173 10.90 10.78 -12.14
N TYR A 174 12.01 10.92 -11.42
CA TYR A 174 12.04 11.28 -10.00
C TYR A 174 11.38 12.65 -9.70
N ASP A 175 11.57 13.65 -10.57
CA ASP A 175 10.91 14.96 -10.41
C ASP A 175 9.37 14.85 -10.44
N LYS A 176 8.83 14.04 -11.35
CA LYS A 176 7.40 13.76 -11.41
C LYS A 176 6.94 12.94 -10.21
N GLY A 177 7.74 11.99 -9.77
CA GLY A 177 7.50 11.23 -8.55
C GLY A 177 7.37 12.15 -7.34
N ALA A 178 8.35 13.05 -7.13
CA ALA A 178 8.31 14.06 -6.07
C ALA A 178 7.08 14.96 -6.14
N MET A 179 6.71 15.40 -7.35
CA MET A 179 5.51 16.22 -7.57
C MET A 179 4.25 15.49 -7.12
N TRP A 180 4.09 14.22 -7.50
CA TRP A 180 2.91 13.44 -7.16
C TRP A 180 2.84 13.04 -5.69
N TYR A 181 3.97 12.72 -5.04
CA TYR A 181 4.01 12.54 -3.59
C TYR A 181 3.64 13.81 -2.81
N ARG A 182 4.15 15.00 -3.24
CA ARG A 182 3.73 16.27 -2.62
C ARG A 182 2.24 16.53 -2.81
N LYS A 183 1.67 16.15 -3.96
CA LYS A 183 0.23 16.21 -4.21
C LYS A 183 -0.54 15.25 -3.31
N ALA A 184 -0.04 14.02 -3.10
CA ALA A 184 -0.59 13.08 -2.14
C ALA A 184 -0.60 13.67 -0.73
N LEU A 185 0.49 14.32 -0.29
CA LEU A 185 0.57 14.98 1.01
C LEU A 185 -0.47 16.11 1.16
N SER A 186 -0.67 16.92 0.12
CA SER A 186 -1.72 17.95 0.08
C SER A 186 -3.12 17.34 0.23
N TYR A 187 -3.38 16.16 -0.38
CA TYR A 187 -4.63 15.44 -0.17
C TYR A 187 -4.72 14.86 1.24
N CYS A 188 -3.62 14.37 1.83
CA CYS A 188 -3.63 13.96 3.23
C CYS A 188 -4.08 15.09 4.17
N ASP A 189 -3.65 16.33 3.91
CA ASP A 189 -4.05 17.49 4.70
C ASP A 189 -5.53 17.85 4.49
N SER A 190 -5.97 17.94 3.24
CA SER A 190 -7.34 18.32 2.89
C SER A 190 -8.38 17.28 3.31
N LEU A 191 -8.05 16.01 3.27
CA LEU A 191 -8.89 14.88 3.68
C LEU A 191 -8.71 14.52 5.16
N LYS A 192 -7.84 15.23 5.89
CA LYS A 192 -7.53 15.00 7.30
C LYS A 192 -7.08 13.56 7.58
N ILE A 193 -6.29 12.99 6.66
CA ILE A 193 -5.72 11.66 6.86
C ILE A 193 -4.83 11.68 8.11
N PRO A 194 -5.04 10.74 9.05
CA PRO A 194 -4.26 10.66 10.26
C PRO A 194 -2.76 10.55 9.99
N GLU A 195 -1.95 11.15 10.86
CA GLU A 195 -0.49 11.21 10.70
C GLU A 195 0.14 9.82 10.58
N GLU A 196 -0.37 8.83 11.32
CA GLU A 196 0.07 7.45 11.28
C GLU A 196 -0.16 6.73 9.95
N LYS A 197 -1.03 7.26 9.08
CA LYS A 197 -1.29 6.71 7.74
C LYS A 197 -0.47 7.42 6.65
N ARG A 198 0.35 8.43 7.00
CA ARG A 198 1.15 9.22 6.05
C ARG A 198 2.54 8.64 5.79
N PHE A 199 2.91 7.57 6.49
CA PHE A 199 4.22 6.92 6.32
C PHE A 199 4.57 6.64 4.85
N PRO A 200 3.67 6.08 3.98
CA PRO A 200 4.01 5.81 2.58
C PRO A 200 4.41 7.08 1.80
N VAL A 201 3.79 8.23 2.10
CA VAL A 201 4.11 9.50 1.44
C VAL A 201 5.47 10.02 1.89
N TYR A 202 5.73 10.04 3.20
CA TYR A 202 7.03 10.49 3.74
C TYR A 202 8.17 9.61 3.27
N TYR A 203 7.96 8.30 3.32
CA TYR A 203 8.92 7.33 2.83
C TYR A 203 9.21 7.52 1.33
N GLY A 204 8.16 7.64 0.50
CA GLY A 204 8.32 7.85 -0.94
C GLY A 204 9.05 9.15 -1.27
N LEU A 205 8.75 10.25 -0.56
CA LEU A 205 9.49 11.51 -0.71
C LEU A 205 10.95 11.37 -0.30
N ALA A 206 11.23 10.70 0.81
CA ALA A 206 12.61 10.46 1.25
C ALA A 206 13.40 9.67 0.20
N GLN A 207 12.81 8.62 -0.39
CA GLN A 207 13.45 7.84 -1.46
C GLN A 207 13.71 8.69 -2.70
N VAL A 208 12.72 9.43 -3.17
CA VAL A 208 12.88 10.29 -4.36
C VAL A 208 13.97 11.32 -4.15
N TYR A 209 14.02 11.97 -2.99
CA TYR A 209 15.08 12.95 -2.70
C TYR A 209 16.45 12.31 -2.53
N MET A 210 16.52 11.05 -2.08
CA MET A 210 17.76 10.28 -2.09
C MET A 210 18.27 10.07 -3.52
N GLU A 211 17.40 9.67 -4.46
CA GLU A 211 17.75 9.51 -5.87
C GLU A 211 18.19 10.83 -6.52
N LEU A 212 17.52 11.93 -6.18
CA LEU A 212 17.87 13.29 -6.61
C LEU A 212 19.13 13.86 -5.93
N ARG A 213 19.74 13.12 -4.99
CA ARG A 213 20.89 13.55 -4.17
C ARG A 213 20.62 14.81 -3.31
N ASP A 214 19.35 15.14 -3.09
CA ASP A 214 18.95 16.14 -2.10
C ASP A 214 18.81 15.50 -0.73
N PHE A 215 19.97 15.30 -0.09
CA PHE A 215 20.00 14.60 1.19
C PHE A 215 19.39 15.43 2.35
N THR A 216 19.29 16.74 2.21
CA THR A 216 18.61 17.59 3.19
C THR A 216 17.10 17.29 3.23
N SER A 217 16.46 17.30 2.06
CA SER A 217 15.05 16.93 1.95
C SER A 217 14.81 15.45 2.29
N CYS A 218 15.72 14.57 1.88
CA CYS A 218 15.68 13.15 2.24
C CYS A 218 15.65 12.95 3.75
N ASP A 219 16.57 13.59 4.49
CA ASP A 219 16.62 13.52 5.95
C ASP A 219 15.35 14.06 6.61
N HIS A 220 14.84 15.20 6.14
CA HIS A 220 13.62 15.79 6.64
C HIS A 220 12.43 14.80 6.57
N TYR A 221 12.25 14.13 5.44
CA TYR A 221 11.13 13.20 5.29
C TYR A 221 11.36 11.89 6.05
N TYR A 222 12.58 11.41 6.20
CA TYR A 222 12.86 10.29 7.11
C TYR A 222 12.61 10.65 8.57
N GLU A 223 12.86 11.88 9.01
CA GLU A 223 12.53 12.35 10.36
C GLU A 223 11.01 12.39 10.58
N LEU A 224 10.23 12.84 9.58
CA LEU A 224 8.77 12.78 9.64
C LEU A 224 8.28 11.33 9.74
N ALA A 225 8.82 10.42 8.94
CA ALA A 225 8.50 9.01 9.01
C ALA A 225 8.87 8.40 10.38
N ALA A 226 10.04 8.77 10.94
CA ALA A 226 10.51 8.28 12.24
C ALA A 226 9.56 8.58 13.40
N ARG A 227 8.80 9.67 13.35
CA ARG A 227 7.80 10.02 14.38
C ARG A 227 6.72 8.95 14.54
N GLN A 228 6.52 8.12 13.52
CA GLN A 228 5.52 7.05 13.52
C GLN A 228 6.14 5.67 13.78
N TYR A 229 7.46 5.58 14.01
CA TYR A 229 8.19 4.32 14.07
C TYR A 229 7.58 3.30 15.04
N ASP A 230 7.16 3.72 16.23
CA ASP A 230 6.57 2.81 17.23
C ASP A 230 5.24 2.20 16.77
N LYS A 231 4.50 2.93 15.94
CA LYS A 231 3.18 2.51 15.40
C LYS A 231 3.28 1.70 14.10
N MET A 232 4.45 1.69 13.47
CA MET A 232 4.69 0.95 12.23
C MET A 232 4.58 -0.56 12.44
N LEU A 233 4.06 -1.25 11.43
CA LEU A 233 4.13 -2.71 11.35
C LEU A 233 5.58 -3.17 11.21
N PRO A 234 5.91 -4.42 11.60
CA PRO A 234 7.29 -4.94 11.49
C PRO A 234 7.90 -4.76 10.10
N PHE A 235 7.14 -5.03 9.04
CA PHE A 235 7.57 -4.85 7.66
C PHE A 235 7.85 -3.37 7.33
N GLU A 236 7.02 -2.44 7.78
CA GLU A 236 7.24 -0.99 7.59
C GLU A 236 8.49 -0.50 8.33
N LYS A 237 8.71 -0.99 9.55
CA LYS A 237 9.94 -0.73 10.32
C LYS A 237 11.19 -1.21 9.59
N HIS A 238 11.12 -2.40 9.02
CA HIS A 238 12.21 -2.95 8.22
C HIS A 238 12.49 -2.05 6.99
N ILE A 239 11.45 -1.72 6.21
CA ILE A 239 11.57 -0.80 5.06
C ILE A 239 12.21 0.51 5.48
N TYR A 240 11.75 1.11 6.57
CA TYR A 240 12.31 2.37 7.09
C TYR A 240 13.79 2.22 7.43
N LEU A 241 14.18 1.22 8.20
CA LEU A 241 15.55 0.99 8.64
C LEU A 241 16.47 0.70 7.45
N ASN A 242 16.07 -0.21 6.57
CA ASN A 242 16.87 -0.62 5.42
C ASN A 242 17.12 0.56 4.47
N ASN A 243 16.10 1.33 4.14
CA ASN A 243 16.25 2.45 3.22
C ASN A 243 16.89 3.68 3.88
N ARG A 244 16.77 3.85 5.18
CA ARG A 244 17.57 4.84 5.91
C ARG A 244 19.05 4.46 5.85
N GLY A 245 19.40 3.19 5.97
CA GLY A 245 20.75 2.66 5.73
C GLY A 245 21.22 2.98 4.32
N ASN A 246 20.43 2.75 3.29
CA ASN A 246 20.74 3.11 1.91
C ASN A 246 21.02 4.62 1.75
N SER A 247 20.25 5.47 2.43
CA SER A 247 20.47 6.92 2.39
C SER A 247 21.87 7.32 2.91
N TYR A 248 22.38 6.65 3.93
CA TYR A 248 23.75 6.85 4.41
C TYR A 248 24.80 6.20 3.49
N TYR A 249 24.50 5.01 2.96
CA TYR A 249 25.36 4.33 1.98
C TYR A 249 25.64 5.20 0.75
N PHE A 250 24.60 5.83 0.17
CA PHE A 250 24.74 6.71 -0.99
C PHE A 250 25.50 8.01 -0.71
N ARG A 251 25.70 8.38 0.56
CA ARG A 251 26.57 9.50 0.99
C ARG A 251 27.98 9.04 1.33
N ALA A 252 28.28 7.76 1.18
CA ALA A 252 29.52 7.13 1.65
C ALA A 252 29.72 7.23 3.19
N ASP A 253 28.65 7.44 3.95
CA ASP A 253 28.64 7.35 5.41
C ASP A 253 28.38 5.89 5.85
N TYR A 254 29.34 5.04 5.56
CA TYR A 254 29.23 3.61 5.78
C TYR A 254 29.03 3.21 7.26
N PRO A 255 29.66 3.88 8.26
CA PRO A 255 29.40 3.56 9.65
C PRO A 255 27.91 3.68 10.05
N ASN A 256 27.25 4.78 9.65
CA ASN A 256 25.83 4.97 9.89
C ASN A 256 24.98 4.03 9.03
N ALA A 257 25.36 3.75 7.78
CA ALA A 257 24.68 2.74 6.95
C ALA A 257 24.66 1.36 7.62
N LEU A 258 25.83 0.89 8.10
CA LEU A 258 25.95 -0.39 8.80
C LEU A 258 25.11 -0.44 10.09
N GLU A 259 25.00 0.66 10.84
CA GLU A 259 24.16 0.72 12.03
C GLU A 259 22.69 0.45 11.69
N PHE A 260 22.17 1.14 10.67
CA PHE A 260 20.78 0.98 10.23
C PHE A 260 20.52 -0.40 9.62
N PHE A 261 21.42 -0.91 8.78
CA PHE A 261 21.29 -2.27 8.21
C PHE A 261 21.33 -3.35 9.30
N ARG A 262 22.17 -3.22 10.33
CA ARG A 262 22.18 -4.17 11.44
C ARG A 262 20.88 -4.15 12.24
N LYS A 263 20.29 -2.97 12.47
CA LYS A 263 18.96 -2.85 13.11
C LYS A 263 17.89 -3.50 12.24
N SER A 264 17.95 -3.30 10.92
CA SER A 264 17.04 -3.89 9.95
C SER A 264 17.15 -5.42 9.93
N LEU A 265 18.38 -5.96 9.90
CA LEU A 265 18.65 -7.38 9.93
C LEU A 265 18.15 -8.05 11.22
N LEU A 266 18.42 -7.42 12.38
CA LEU A 266 17.94 -7.92 13.65
C LEU A 266 16.42 -8.00 13.70
N LEU A 267 15.74 -6.99 13.14
CA LEU A 267 14.29 -6.97 13.05
C LEU A 267 13.78 -8.08 12.13
N ALA A 268 14.34 -8.23 10.92
CA ALA A 268 13.92 -9.25 9.96
C ALA A 268 14.07 -10.67 10.56
N ARG A 269 15.18 -10.97 11.22
CA ARG A 269 15.42 -12.24 11.91
C ARG A 269 14.44 -12.54 13.04
N SER A 270 13.76 -11.54 13.57
CA SER A 270 12.75 -11.73 14.62
C SER A 270 11.39 -12.19 14.08
N TYR A 271 11.22 -12.21 12.75
CA TYR A 271 9.95 -12.57 12.08
C TYR A 271 10.20 -13.59 10.95
N PRO A 272 9.74 -14.85 11.12
CA PRO A 272 10.00 -15.92 10.14
C PRO A 272 9.47 -15.68 8.72
N ASP A 273 8.46 -14.82 8.58
CA ASP A 273 7.86 -14.41 7.31
C ASP A 273 8.65 -13.30 6.57
N MET A 274 9.73 -12.81 7.18
CA MET A 274 10.60 -11.76 6.62
C MET A 274 11.97 -12.31 6.13
N ILE A 275 12.04 -13.56 5.75
CA ILE A 275 13.30 -14.19 5.32
C ILE A 275 13.86 -13.56 4.04
N PHE A 276 13.02 -13.10 3.13
CA PHE A 276 13.47 -12.42 1.92
C PHE A 276 14.12 -11.06 2.27
N GLU A 277 13.51 -10.30 3.17
CA GLU A 277 13.98 -9.03 3.68
C GLU A 277 15.29 -9.17 4.48
N GLU A 278 15.44 -10.28 5.20
CA GLU A 278 16.70 -10.64 5.88
C GLU A 278 17.85 -10.70 4.87
N HIS A 279 17.70 -11.49 3.82
CA HIS A 279 18.76 -11.68 2.83
C HIS A 279 19.01 -10.45 1.95
N LEU A 280 17.99 -9.62 1.68
CA LEU A 280 18.21 -8.30 1.06
C LEU A 280 19.07 -7.39 1.95
N THR A 281 18.85 -7.42 3.26
CA THR A 281 19.64 -6.61 4.20
C THR A 281 21.06 -7.16 4.33
N GLU A 282 21.26 -8.48 4.30
CA GLU A 282 22.58 -9.09 4.26
C GLU A 282 23.37 -8.69 3.00
N MET A 283 22.70 -8.59 1.85
CA MET A 283 23.30 -8.08 0.62
C MET A 283 23.80 -6.63 0.81
N ASN A 284 22.96 -5.74 1.37
CA ASN A 284 23.35 -4.35 1.63
C ASN A 284 24.54 -4.24 2.63
N LEU A 285 24.57 -5.11 3.65
CA LEU A 285 25.68 -5.20 4.58
C LEU A 285 26.97 -5.64 3.87
N GLY A 286 26.88 -6.69 3.06
CA GLY A 286 28.02 -7.23 2.31
C GLY A 286 28.63 -6.18 1.38
N GLU A 287 27.82 -5.47 0.62
CA GLU A 287 28.27 -4.37 -0.26
C GLU A 287 28.91 -3.22 0.53
N THR A 288 28.29 -2.85 1.65
CA THR A 288 28.83 -1.78 2.50
C THR A 288 30.20 -2.17 3.04
N PHE A 289 30.38 -3.42 3.50
CA PHE A 289 31.70 -3.92 3.93
C PHE A 289 32.73 -3.99 2.81
N LEU A 290 32.28 -4.32 1.59
CA LEU A 290 33.17 -4.33 0.42
C LEU A 290 33.72 -2.93 0.13
N LEU A 291 32.87 -1.89 0.17
CA LEU A 291 33.31 -0.49 -0.02
C LEU A 291 34.20 0.01 1.12
N MET A 292 34.12 -0.60 2.30
CA MET A 292 35.04 -0.34 3.42
C MET A 292 36.31 -1.18 3.37
N ASN A 293 36.52 -1.97 2.30
CA ASN A 293 37.64 -2.89 2.14
C ASN A 293 37.72 -3.96 3.28
N GLN A 294 36.57 -4.34 3.86
CA GLN A 294 36.47 -5.39 4.88
C GLN A 294 36.04 -6.70 4.23
N VAL A 295 36.95 -7.32 3.47
CA VAL A 295 36.68 -8.41 2.55
C VAL A 295 36.07 -9.64 3.26
N ASP A 296 36.57 -10.01 4.44
CA ASP A 296 36.05 -11.17 5.17
C ASP A 296 34.58 -10.99 5.59
N SER A 297 34.24 -9.80 6.09
CA SER A 297 32.87 -9.46 6.46
C SER A 297 31.96 -9.39 5.23
N ALA A 298 32.44 -8.80 4.13
CA ALA A 298 31.71 -8.75 2.88
C ALA A 298 31.40 -10.16 2.35
N ALA A 299 32.41 -11.01 2.26
CA ALA A 299 32.27 -12.40 1.80
C ALA A 299 31.28 -13.19 2.66
N TYR A 300 31.31 -13.00 3.99
CA TYR A 300 30.38 -13.66 4.89
C TYR A 300 28.93 -13.33 4.55
N TYR A 301 28.57 -12.05 4.45
CA TYR A 301 27.19 -11.64 4.18
C TYR A 301 26.75 -11.92 2.74
N LEU A 302 27.61 -11.72 1.75
CA LEU A 302 27.30 -11.98 0.35
C LEU A 302 27.08 -13.47 0.06
N ASN A 303 27.83 -14.38 0.74
CA ASN A 303 27.60 -15.80 0.61
C ASN A 303 26.25 -16.24 1.23
N LEU A 304 25.88 -15.71 2.42
CA LEU A 304 24.59 -16.01 3.04
C LEU A 304 23.43 -15.67 2.11
N CYS A 305 23.40 -14.46 1.55
CA CYS A 305 22.31 -14.06 0.67
C CYS A 305 22.38 -14.76 -0.71
N SER A 306 23.58 -15.07 -1.24
CA SER A 306 23.73 -15.83 -2.50
C SER A 306 23.12 -17.22 -2.40
N ASP A 307 23.38 -17.95 -1.32
CA ASP A 307 22.83 -19.29 -1.09
C ASP A 307 21.31 -19.27 -1.05
N PHE A 308 20.72 -18.28 -0.38
CA PHE A 308 19.27 -18.08 -0.35
C PHE A 308 18.70 -17.76 -1.73
N PHE A 309 19.22 -16.74 -2.44
CA PHE A 309 18.70 -16.35 -3.74
C PHE A 309 18.86 -17.44 -4.80
N ARG A 310 19.89 -18.28 -4.67
CA ARG A 310 20.05 -19.49 -5.49
C ARG A 310 18.96 -20.53 -5.18
N SER A 311 18.62 -20.72 -3.90
CA SER A 311 17.58 -21.67 -3.47
C SER A 311 16.17 -21.33 -3.98
N ILE A 312 15.89 -20.04 -4.19
CA ILE A 312 14.61 -19.54 -4.71
C ILE A 312 14.67 -19.15 -6.19
N GLU A 313 15.76 -19.48 -6.90
CA GLU A 313 15.98 -19.21 -8.33
C GLU A 313 15.80 -17.72 -8.72
N ASN A 314 16.16 -16.80 -7.82
CA ASN A 314 16.05 -15.36 -8.09
C ASN A 314 17.21 -14.87 -8.98
N GLN A 315 17.03 -15.01 -10.30
CA GLN A 315 18.04 -14.66 -11.29
C GLN A 315 18.50 -13.20 -11.23
N THR A 316 17.60 -12.29 -10.90
CA THR A 316 17.93 -10.84 -10.80
C THR A 316 18.88 -10.58 -9.64
N ALA A 317 18.60 -11.13 -8.46
CA ALA A 317 19.47 -10.98 -7.30
C ALA A 317 20.82 -11.67 -7.52
N LEU A 318 20.84 -12.87 -8.12
CA LEU A 318 22.07 -13.60 -8.43
C LEU A 318 22.94 -12.84 -9.43
N TYR A 319 22.36 -12.33 -10.52
CA TYR A 319 23.11 -11.51 -11.48
C TYR A 319 23.75 -10.29 -10.82
N TYR A 320 23.03 -9.64 -9.92
CA TYR A 320 23.56 -8.49 -9.17
C TYR A 320 24.73 -8.91 -8.27
N LEU A 321 24.60 -9.99 -7.52
CA LEU A 321 25.64 -10.52 -6.63
C LEU A 321 26.89 -10.94 -7.40
N ASP A 322 26.74 -11.61 -8.55
CA ASP A 322 27.87 -12.03 -9.40
C ASP A 322 28.70 -10.83 -9.92
N THR A 323 28.12 -9.63 -9.93
CA THR A 323 28.87 -8.40 -10.30
C THR A 323 29.61 -7.80 -9.12
N GLN A 324 29.34 -8.21 -7.88
CA GLN A 324 29.97 -7.71 -6.66
C GLN A 324 31.08 -8.65 -6.14
N LEU A 325 31.02 -9.95 -6.46
CA LEU A 325 32.04 -10.95 -6.11
C LEU A 325 33.13 -11.05 -7.16
#